data_99ee7d92e81da05c6c88fdea43b76e21
#
_entry.id   99ee7d92e81da05c6c88fdea43b76e21
#
_cell.length_a   1.000
_cell.length_b   1.000
_cell.length_c   1.000
_cell.angle_alpha   90.00
_cell.angle_beta   90.00
_cell.angle_gamma   90.00
#
_symmetry.space_group_name_H-M   'P 1'
#
loop_
_entity.id
_entity.type
_entity.pdbx_description
1 polymer ?
#
loop_
_entity_poly.entity_id
_entity_poly.type
_entity_poly.pdbx_seq_one_letter_code
_entity_poly.pdbx_strand_id
1 'polypeptide(L)'
;MARLQATLGNDNIRPLSMQQRTVGFFGVFSIWVAANFVITTILTGMLLLPDISFMDALKVIFLGSAIGAIPIALMGRVGTNTGLPTMVITRAAFGQKGSILPAAANTIILVGWSWIQAYMAGMSFDYAVNYLTGYSNINLFTILTQAIVVLITIYGIRGIDTAQRFISTAMLILSFMVFYKLFTAYDVHALIQLQLSENPETTFIIAFDIVIATAFSWMSSVCDYNRSAKSETGGMIATYLGYVLASMVAFGLGAAVGGFSLALGMEQTYDPVVLLAAHGFGLIAAIVVFLSVVSTNAMALYSANMSFLNVFPKTSFWKTAIVLGIITVSGALLKERLMTHFFDFVLFIATLYIPIFAIVLADYYIVKKRRYDAEDIALDNKGLYRYVKGVHPAAYVAYVLSAAFALYFTYVSPLAIGSTVLTFFVSGILYVVLAKVMRSSSIEKLEGEKAV
;
A
#
# COMPACT_ATOMS: atom_id res chain seq x y z
N MET A 1 6.75 27.29 22.54
CA MET A 1 7.23 26.81 21.24
C MET A 1 8.23 25.66 21.38
N ALA A 2 9.30 25.74 22.14
CA ALA A 2 10.29 24.65 22.27
C ALA A 2 9.73 23.30 22.78
N ARG A 3 8.76 23.30 23.72
CA ARG A 3 8.09 22.06 24.17
C ARG A 3 7.20 21.42 23.11
N LEU A 4 6.50 22.21 22.27
CA LEU A 4 5.71 21.69 21.15
C LEU A 4 6.60 21.07 20.07
N GLN A 5 7.76 21.68 19.77
CA GLN A 5 8.73 21.13 18.79
C GLN A 5 9.38 19.83 19.27
N ALA A 6 9.49 19.62 20.58
CA ALA A 6 10.01 18.35 21.14
C ALA A 6 9.01 17.17 21.06
N THR A 7 7.70 17.45 20.88
CA THR A 7 6.64 16.43 20.73
C THR A 7 6.29 16.12 19.30
N LEU A 8 6.61 17.01 18.36
CA LEU A 8 6.38 16.77 16.92
C LEU A 8 7.32 15.70 16.38
N GLY A 9 6.85 14.92 15.41
CA GLY A 9 7.64 13.87 14.77
C GLY A 9 8.91 14.43 14.14
N ASN A 10 10.05 13.90 14.58
CA ASN A 10 11.36 14.18 14.02
C ASN A 10 11.86 12.96 13.22
N ASP A 11 10.93 12.23 12.62
CA ASP A 11 11.28 11.10 11.78
C ASP A 11 12.16 11.55 10.62
N ASN A 12 13.19 10.75 10.35
CA ASN A 12 14.20 11.06 9.35
C ASN A 12 14.59 9.81 8.56
N ILE A 13 15.41 10.02 7.54
CA ILE A 13 15.86 8.98 6.62
C ILE A 13 17.07 8.17 7.12
N ARG A 14 17.58 8.44 8.32
CA ARG A 14 18.72 7.71 8.89
C ARG A 14 18.32 6.33 9.41
N PRO A 15 19.27 5.38 9.45
CA PRO A 15 19.03 4.06 10.02
C PRO A 15 18.63 4.15 11.49
N LEU A 16 17.60 3.35 11.87
CA LEU A 16 17.27 3.16 13.29
C LEU A 16 18.21 2.14 13.91
N SER A 17 18.92 2.51 14.97
CA SER A 17 19.71 1.57 15.76
C SER A 17 18.81 0.52 16.42
N MET A 18 19.38 -0.64 16.80
CA MET A 18 18.61 -1.71 17.45
C MET A 18 17.90 -1.25 18.75
N GLN A 19 18.52 -0.32 19.50
CA GLN A 19 17.96 0.23 20.74
C GLN A 19 16.73 1.13 20.49
N GLN A 20 16.65 1.72 19.32
CA GLN A 20 15.53 2.59 18.90
C GLN A 20 14.33 1.80 18.38
N ARG A 21 14.49 0.51 18.12
CA ARG A 21 13.43 -0.37 17.61
C ARG A 21 12.56 -0.87 18.74
N THR A 22 11.32 -0.42 18.77
CA THR A 22 10.43 -0.62 19.93
C THR A 22 9.27 -1.56 19.65
N VAL A 23 8.97 -1.84 18.36
CA VAL A 23 7.76 -2.56 17.94
C VAL A 23 8.00 -4.08 17.97
N GLY A 24 7.27 -4.79 18.85
CA GLY A 24 7.29 -6.27 18.91
C GLY A 24 6.40 -6.91 17.86
N PHE A 25 6.35 -8.25 17.85
CA PHE A 25 5.57 -9.07 16.91
C PHE A 25 4.11 -8.60 16.79
N PHE A 26 3.39 -8.53 17.91
CA PHE A 26 1.97 -8.11 17.92
C PHE A 26 1.78 -6.66 17.48
N GLY A 27 2.75 -5.77 17.72
CA GLY A 27 2.70 -4.41 17.21
C GLY A 27 2.79 -4.37 15.68
N VAL A 28 3.75 -5.08 15.08
CA VAL A 28 3.85 -5.20 13.62
C VAL A 28 2.61 -5.88 13.03
N PHE A 29 2.14 -6.97 13.63
CA PHE A 29 0.92 -7.66 13.22
C PHE A 29 -0.28 -6.72 13.21
N SER A 30 -0.52 -5.96 14.29
CA SER A 30 -1.63 -5.00 14.39
C SER A 30 -1.53 -3.87 13.37
N ILE A 31 -0.32 -3.36 13.10
CA ILE A 31 -0.09 -2.36 12.05
C ILE A 31 -0.57 -2.92 10.70
N TRP A 32 -0.21 -4.15 10.35
CA TRP A 32 -0.57 -4.73 9.06
C TRP A 32 -2.04 -5.17 8.98
N VAL A 33 -2.64 -5.58 10.10
CA VAL A 33 -4.09 -5.78 10.17
C VAL A 33 -4.82 -4.47 9.91
N ALA A 34 -4.47 -3.41 10.61
CA ALA A 34 -5.13 -2.12 10.45
C ALA A 34 -4.86 -1.46 9.09
N ALA A 35 -3.64 -1.61 8.56
CA ALA A 35 -3.25 -1.03 7.28
C ALA A 35 -4.11 -1.54 6.12
N ASN A 36 -4.41 -2.83 6.09
CA ASN A 36 -5.14 -3.44 4.98
C ASN A 36 -6.63 -3.65 5.27
N PHE A 37 -7.04 -3.51 6.53
CA PHE A 37 -8.45 -3.53 6.89
C PHE A 37 -9.07 -2.14 6.70
N VAL A 38 -9.23 -1.74 5.45
CA VAL A 38 -9.66 -0.40 5.05
C VAL A 38 -10.81 -0.48 4.04
N ILE A 39 -11.57 0.60 3.95
CA ILE A 39 -12.76 0.68 3.08
C ILE A 39 -12.44 0.36 1.62
N THR A 40 -11.26 0.75 1.11
CA THR A 40 -10.84 0.46 -0.27
C THR A 40 -10.68 -1.04 -0.52
N THR A 41 -10.22 -1.81 0.47
CA THR A 41 -10.14 -3.27 0.38
C THR A 41 -11.54 -3.91 0.40
N ILE A 42 -12.45 -3.39 1.23
CA ILE A 42 -13.85 -3.82 1.25
C ILE A 42 -14.51 -3.49 -0.09
N LEU A 43 -14.34 -2.27 -0.60
CA LEU A 43 -14.85 -1.85 -1.90
C LEU A 43 -14.34 -2.77 -3.02
N THR A 44 -13.05 -3.08 -3.05
CA THR A 44 -12.51 -4.00 -4.06
C THR A 44 -13.19 -5.37 -3.99
N GLY A 45 -13.43 -5.90 -2.79
CA GLY A 45 -14.17 -7.16 -2.62
C GLY A 45 -15.60 -7.08 -3.13
N MET A 46 -16.32 -5.97 -2.90
CA MET A 46 -17.67 -5.74 -3.43
C MET A 46 -17.70 -5.74 -4.96
N LEU A 47 -16.73 -5.07 -5.58
CA LEU A 47 -16.67 -4.86 -7.02
C LEU A 47 -16.22 -6.11 -7.82
N LEU A 48 -15.83 -7.19 -7.14
CA LEU A 48 -15.58 -8.47 -7.81
C LEU A 48 -16.89 -9.13 -8.29
N LEU A 49 -18.01 -8.81 -7.65
CA LEU A 49 -19.32 -9.34 -7.95
C LEU A 49 -20.16 -8.30 -8.70
N PRO A 50 -21.00 -8.71 -9.66
CA PRO A 50 -21.32 -10.09 -10.07
C PRO A 50 -20.49 -10.64 -11.23
N ASP A 51 -19.34 -10.04 -11.55
CA ASP A 51 -18.51 -10.43 -12.70
C ASP A 51 -17.94 -11.84 -12.56
N ILE A 52 -17.58 -12.24 -11.32
CA ILE A 52 -17.20 -13.61 -11.00
C ILE A 52 -18.11 -14.19 -9.92
N SER A 53 -18.15 -15.53 -9.81
CA SER A 53 -18.96 -16.17 -8.76
C SER A 53 -18.41 -15.86 -7.36
N PHE A 54 -19.28 -15.89 -6.36
CA PHE A 54 -18.86 -15.71 -4.96
C PHE A 54 -17.75 -16.71 -4.54
N MET A 55 -17.88 -17.95 -4.98
CA MET A 55 -16.87 -18.98 -4.68
C MET A 55 -15.53 -18.71 -5.37
N ASP A 56 -15.54 -18.17 -6.58
CA ASP A 56 -14.33 -17.78 -7.28
C ASP A 56 -13.74 -16.51 -6.68
N ALA A 57 -14.55 -15.56 -6.24
CA ALA A 57 -14.09 -14.41 -5.46
C ALA A 57 -13.36 -14.85 -4.18
N LEU A 58 -13.89 -15.82 -3.42
CA LEU A 58 -13.20 -16.36 -2.24
C LEU A 58 -11.85 -17.04 -2.58
N LYS A 59 -11.80 -17.80 -3.69
CA LYS A 59 -10.52 -18.41 -4.15
C LYS A 59 -9.50 -17.35 -4.52
N VAL A 60 -9.92 -16.33 -5.27
CA VAL A 60 -9.08 -15.19 -5.68
C VAL A 60 -8.57 -14.43 -4.47
N ILE A 61 -9.44 -14.14 -3.50
CA ILE A 61 -9.10 -13.43 -2.27
C ILE A 61 -8.08 -14.23 -1.47
N PHE A 62 -8.30 -15.54 -1.28
CA PHE A 62 -7.41 -16.40 -0.53
C PHE A 62 -6.03 -16.51 -1.19
N LEU A 63 -5.99 -16.93 -2.46
CA LEU A 63 -4.75 -17.17 -3.18
C LEU A 63 -3.99 -15.87 -3.45
N GLY A 64 -4.70 -14.82 -3.89
CA GLY A 64 -4.11 -13.52 -4.20
C GLY A 64 -3.52 -12.85 -2.96
N SER A 65 -4.21 -12.92 -1.81
CA SER A 65 -3.70 -12.37 -0.55
C SER A 65 -2.48 -13.15 -0.05
N ALA A 66 -2.54 -14.48 -0.06
CA ALA A 66 -1.44 -15.32 0.41
C ALA A 66 -0.17 -15.16 -0.44
N ILE A 67 -0.31 -15.15 -1.77
CA ILE A 67 0.81 -14.97 -2.70
C ILE A 67 1.32 -13.52 -2.68
N GLY A 68 0.41 -12.55 -2.74
CA GLY A 68 0.76 -11.13 -2.75
C GLY A 68 1.45 -10.65 -1.47
N ALA A 69 1.17 -11.27 -0.31
CA ALA A 69 1.82 -10.93 0.94
C ALA A 69 3.30 -11.37 1.03
N ILE A 70 3.75 -12.32 0.20
CA ILE A 70 5.13 -12.82 0.25
C ILE A 70 6.15 -11.71 -0.05
N PRO A 71 6.06 -10.96 -1.17
CA PRO A 71 6.98 -9.87 -1.45
C PRO A 71 6.94 -8.75 -0.39
N ILE A 72 5.74 -8.44 0.15
CA ILE A 72 5.60 -7.45 1.23
C ILE A 72 6.41 -7.88 2.46
N ALA A 73 6.24 -9.13 2.90
CA ALA A 73 6.94 -9.66 4.06
C ALA A 73 8.46 -9.69 3.86
N LEU A 74 8.91 -10.08 2.66
CA LEU A 74 10.33 -10.08 2.29
C LEU A 74 10.90 -8.66 2.28
N MET A 75 10.17 -7.69 1.73
CA MET A 75 10.59 -6.29 1.74
C MET A 75 10.58 -5.72 3.17
N GLY A 76 9.57 -6.06 3.98
CA GLY A 76 9.50 -5.69 5.40
C GLY A 76 10.72 -6.19 6.19
N ARG A 77 11.23 -7.40 5.88
CA ARG A 77 12.46 -7.91 6.46
C ARG A 77 13.69 -7.05 6.10
N VAL A 78 13.77 -6.54 4.85
CA VAL A 78 14.84 -5.61 4.45
C VAL A 78 14.78 -4.34 5.31
N GLY A 79 13.59 -3.79 5.52
CA GLY A 79 13.38 -2.63 6.39
C GLY A 79 13.82 -2.88 7.83
N THR A 80 13.47 -4.04 8.40
CA THR A 80 13.90 -4.41 9.75
C THR A 80 15.42 -4.63 9.81
N ASN A 81 16.03 -5.26 8.81
CA ASN A 81 17.48 -5.48 8.78
C ASN A 81 18.25 -4.17 8.74
N THR A 82 17.88 -3.25 7.85
CA THR A 82 18.59 -2.00 7.61
C THR A 82 18.20 -0.88 8.58
N GLY A 83 17.01 -0.91 9.15
CA GLY A 83 16.46 0.22 9.93
C GLY A 83 16.10 1.44 9.07
N LEU A 84 16.07 1.30 7.75
CA LEU A 84 15.84 2.40 6.79
C LEU A 84 14.40 2.44 6.27
N PRO A 85 13.90 3.63 5.89
CA PRO A 85 12.63 3.77 5.17
C PRO A 85 12.68 3.17 3.76
N THR A 86 11.51 2.82 3.23
CA THR A 86 11.40 2.10 1.96
C THR A 86 12.12 2.78 0.80
N MET A 87 11.85 4.05 0.57
CA MET A 87 12.45 4.77 -0.57
C MET A 87 13.94 5.06 -0.38
N VAL A 88 14.43 5.11 0.86
CA VAL A 88 15.88 5.21 1.12
C VAL A 88 16.56 3.89 0.77
N ILE A 89 15.96 2.75 1.03
CA ILE A 89 16.48 1.42 0.64
C ILE A 89 16.65 1.32 -0.88
N THR A 90 15.80 1.97 -1.68
CA THR A 90 15.94 1.96 -3.14
C THR A 90 17.28 2.55 -3.62
N ARG A 91 17.96 3.36 -2.79
CA ARG A 91 19.33 3.87 -3.09
C ARG A 91 20.33 2.74 -3.28
N ALA A 92 20.16 1.61 -2.58
CA ALA A 92 21.05 0.47 -2.71
C ALA A 92 20.97 -0.17 -4.10
N ALA A 93 19.79 -0.28 -4.68
CA ALA A 93 19.57 -0.90 -5.99
C ALA A 93 19.73 0.09 -7.14
N PHE A 94 19.20 1.32 -7.00
CA PHE A 94 19.12 2.31 -8.08
C PHE A 94 20.25 3.36 -8.05
N GLY A 95 20.97 3.45 -6.95
CA GLY A 95 21.92 4.52 -6.67
C GLY A 95 21.26 5.70 -5.94
N GLN A 96 22.10 6.53 -5.31
CA GLN A 96 21.61 7.62 -4.47
C GLN A 96 20.77 8.66 -5.24
N LYS A 97 21.26 9.09 -6.42
CA LYS A 97 20.46 9.97 -7.31
C LYS A 97 19.39 9.20 -8.05
N GLY A 98 19.67 7.93 -8.35
CA GLY A 98 18.73 7.05 -9.02
C GLY A 98 17.45 6.80 -8.22
N SER A 99 17.52 6.81 -6.89
CA SER A 99 16.36 6.64 -6.01
C SER A 99 15.37 7.83 -6.04
N ILE A 100 15.76 8.97 -6.63
CA ILE A 100 14.87 10.14 -6.73
C ILE A 100 13.63 9.80 -7.55
N LEU A 101 13.78 9.06 -8.65
CA LEU A 101 12.65 8.68 -9.49
C LEU A 101 11.61 7.81 -8.74
N PRO A 102 11.97 6.65 -8.15
CA PRO A 102 11.02 5.87 -7.36
C PRO A 102 10.45 6.65 -6.17
N ALA A 103 11.23 7.49 -5.49
CA ALA A 103 10.75 8.27 -4.36
C ALA A 103 9.75 9.37 -4.76
N ALA A 104 10.00 10.08 -5.86
CA ALA A 104 9.07 11.07 -6.39
C ALA A 104 7.77 10.41 -6.87
N ALA A 105 7.87 9.29 -7.61
CA ALA A 105 6.71 8.51 -8.03
C ALA A 105 5.88 8.05 -6.82
N ASN A 106 6.54 7.52 -5.77
CA ASN A 106 5.86 7.08 -4.56
C ASN A 106 5.16 8.23 -3.83
N THR A 107 5.79 9.41 -3.75
CA THR A 107 5.16 10.60 -3.14
C THR A 107 3.87 10.95 -3.86
N ILE A 108 3.90 11.00 -5.20
CA ILE A 108 2.74 11.35 -6.03
C ILE A 108 1.62 10.30 -5.87
N ILE A 109 1.97 9.02 -5.93
CA ILE A 109 0.99 7.92 -5.84
C ILE A 109 0.36 7.88 -4.44
N LEU A 110 1.13 8.03 -3.38
CA LEU A 110 0.59 8.04 -2.02
C LEU A 110 -0.26 9.29 -1.72
N VAL A 111 0.04 10.41 -2.36
CA VAL A 111 -0.85 11.59 -2.37
C VAL A 111 -2.17 11.24 -3.07
N GLY A 112 -2.13 10.54 -4.21
CA GLY A 112 -3.33 10.03 -4.90
C GLY A 112 -4.16 9.08 -4.04
N TRP A 113 -3.52 8.14 -3.35
CA TRP A 113 -4.19 7.30 -2.35
C TRP A 113 -4.83 8.13 -1.23
N SER A 114 -4.14 9.17 -0.75
CA SER A 114 -4.67 10.06 0.28
C SER A 114 -5.89 10.84 -0.20
N TRP A 115 -5.97 11.20 -1.49
CA TRP A 115 -7.16 11.83 -2.08
C TRP A 115 -8.38 10.91 -2.00
N ILE A 116 -8.22 9.67 -2.47
CA ILE A 116 -9.30 8.66 -2.44
C ILE A 116 -9.77 8.43 -1.01
N GLN A 117 -8.84 8.18 -0.09
CA GLN A 117 -9.15 7.90 1.30
C GLN A 117 -9.79 9.10 2.01
N ALA A 118 -9.32 10.33 1.77
CA ALA A 118 -9.93 11.53 2.36
C ALA A 118 -11.39 11.71 1.92
N TYR A 119 -11.68 11.46 0.64
CA TYR A 119 -13.06 11.52 0.13
C TYR A 119 -13.94 10.44 0.75
N MET A 120 -13.49 9.19 0.78
CA MET A 120 -14.25 8.07 1.38
C MET A 120 -14.50 8.27 2.87
N ALA A 121 -13.51 8.77 3.62
CA ALA A 121 -13.70 9.10 5.02
C ALA A 121 -14.66 10.27 5.21
N GLY A 122 -14.62 11.26 4.31
CA GLY A 122 -15.56 12.37 4.27
C GLY A 122 -17.00 11.91 4.07
N MET A 123 -17.24 10.96 3.14
CA MET A 123 -18.55 10.34 2.95
C MET A 123 -19.04 9.61 4.20
N SER A 124 -18.18 8.80 4.82
CA SER A 124 -18.52 8.08 6.05
C SER A 124 -18.83 9.01 7.20
N PHE A 125 -18.11 10.12 7.33
CA PHE A 125 -18.37 11.14 8.35
C PHE A 125 -19.67 11.88 8.06
N ASP A 126 -19.91 12.26 6.80
CA ASP A 126 -21.15 12.89 6.35
C ASP A 126 -22.37 12.02 6.65
N TYR A 127 -22.28 10.73 6.33
CA TYR A 127 -23.34 9.76 6.65
C TYR A 127 -23.64 9.74 8.15
N ALA A 128 -22.61 9.65 9.00
CA ALA A 128 -22.82 9.61 10.45
C ALA A 128 -23.47 10.90 10.99
N VAL A 129 -23.02 12.06 10.54
CA VAL A 129 -23.58 13.35 10.97
C VAL A 129 -25.00 13.55 10.43
N ASN A 130 -25.23 13.22 9.16
CA ASN A 130 -26.55 13.31 8.56
C ASN A 130 -27.55 12.40 9.28
N TYR A 131 -27.18 11.17 9.61
CA TYR A 131 -28.02 10.27 10.39
C TYR A 131 -28.42 10.82 11.76
N LEU A 132 -27.50 11.53 12.43
CA LEU A 132 -27.76 12.06 13.78
C LEU A 132 -28.46 13.43 13.80
N THR A 133 -28.21 14.29 12.80
CA THR A 133 -28.58 15.71 12.84
C THR A 133 -29.38 16.19 11.64
N GLY A 134 -29.47 15.40 10.58
CA GLY A 134 -30.03 15.81 9.28
C GLY A 134 -29.13 16.74 8.47
N TYR A 135 -27.94 17.11 8.96
CA TYR A 135 -26.99 17.98 8.24
C TYR A 135 -26.05 17.18 7.37
N SER A 136 -25.84 17.58 6.11
CA SER A 136 -24.93 16.96 5.16
C SER A 136 -24.06 18.01 4.47
N ASN A 137 -22.74 17.76 4.44
CA ASN A 137 -21.78 18.57 3.69
C ASN A 137 -20.47 17.78 3.47
N ILE A 138 -20.46 16.93 2.45
CA ILE A 138 -19.32 16.05 2.12
C ILE A 138 -18.00 16.82 1.98
N ASN A 139 -18.03 18.04 1.38
CA ASN A 139 -16.81 18.84 1.23
C ASN A 139 -16.22 19.24 2.59
N LEU A 140 -17.07 19.72 3.50
CA LEU A 140 -16.66 20.09 4.85
C LEU A 140 -16.05 18.88 5.58
N PHE A 141 -16.73 17.74 5.54
CA PHE A 141 -16.28 16.55 6.25
C PHE A 141 -15.03 15.93 5.64
N THR A 142 -14.84 16.00 4.31
CA THR A 142 -13.60 15.66 3.64
C THR A 142 -12.42 16.52 4.12
N ILE A 143 -12.62 17.83 4.20
CA ILE A 143 -11.58 18.76 4.71
C ILE A 143 -11.26 18.51 6.18
N LEU A 144 -12.27 18.33 7.03
CA LEU A 144 -12.09 18.03 8.45
C LEU A 144 -11.36 16.70 8.67
N THR A 145 -11.74 15.68 7.92
CA THR A 145 -11.07 14.37 7.96
C THR A 145 -9.59 14.51 7.61
N GLN A 146 -9.27 15.22 6.53
CA GLN A 146 -7.88 15.39 6.13
C GLN A 146 -7.08 16.22 7.15
N ALA A 147 -7.70 17.19 7.79
CA ALA A 147 -7.07 17.92 8.90
C ALA A 147 -6.71 16.99 10.07
N ILE A 148 -7.59 16.05 10.42
CA ILE A 148 -7.32 15.02 11.44
C ILE A 148 -6.15 14.12 11.01
N VAL A 149 -6.13 13.68 9.76
CA VAL A 149 -5.03 12.87 9.18
C VAL A 149 -3.70 13.61 9.29
N VAL A 150 -3.65 14.88 8.93
CA VAL A 150 -2.44 15.71 9.05
C VAL A 150 -2.01 15.81 10.52
N LEU A 151 -2.95 16.07 11.43
CA LEU A 151 -2.66 16.13 12.87
C LEU A 151 -2.05 14.82 13.40
N ILE A 152 -2.57 13.66 12.99
CA ILE A 152 -1.98 12.37 13.37
C ILE A 152 -0.57 12.23 12.78
N THR A 153 -0.41 12.57 11.51
CA THR A 153 0.85 12.38 10.77
C THR A 153 1.99 13.24 11.31
N ILE A 154 1.72 14.48 11.74
CA ILE A 154 2.77 15.38 12.27
C ILE A 154 3.43 14.88 13.54
N TYR A 155 2.79 13.95 14.29
CA TYR A 155 3.39 13.27 15.44
C TYR A 155 4.26 12.06 15.05
N GLY A 156 4.35 11.73 13.77
CA GLY A 156 5.17 10.65 13.23
C GLY A 156 4.66 9.26 13.60
N ILE A 157 5.57 8.27 13.58
CA ILE A 157 5.23 6.85 13.79
C ILE A 157 4.53 6.57 15.11
N ARG A 158 4.76 7.36 16.18
CA ARG A 158 4.12 7.17 17.48
C ARG A 158 2.62 7.43 17.44
N GLY A 159 2.19 8.45 16.72
CA GLY A 159 0.77 8.76 16.52
C GLY A 159 0.06 7.62 15.80
N ILE A 160 0.70 7.09 14.75
CA ILE A 160 0.18 5.99 13.94
C ILE A 160 0.05 4.71 14.76
N ASP A 161 1.10 4.24 15.46
CA ASP A 161 1.08 2.97 16.22
C ASP A 161 -0.06 2.94 17.25
N THR A 162 -0.28 4.06 17.95
CA THR A 162 -1.35 4.16 18.96
C THR A 162 -2.74 4.04 18.34
N ALA A 163 -2.99 4.75 17.24
CA ALA A 163 -4.27 4.72 16.55
C ALA A 163 -4.56 3.32 15.96
N GLN A 164 -3.55 2.68 15.34
CA GLN A 164 -3.69 1.40 14.66
C GLN A 164 -4.15 0.26 15.58
N ARG A 165 -3.64 0.19 16.80
CA ARG A 165 -4.01 -0.87 17.75
C ARG A 165 -5.49 -0.85 18.12
N PHE A 166 -6.03 0.34 18.35
CA PHE A 166 -7.46 0.48 18.69
C PHE A 166 -8.33 0.17 17.47
N ILE A 167 -8.00 0.76 16.33
CA ILE A 167 -8.81 0.68 15.12
C ILE A 167 -8.84 -0.74 14.55
N SER A 168 -7.70 -1.45 14.51
CA SER A 168 -7.65 -2.84 14.04
C SER A 168 -8.59 -3.77 14.82
N THR A 169 -8.61 -3.60 16.13
CA THR A 169 -9.51 -4.39 17.01
C THR A 169 -10.98 -4.06 16.73
N ALA A 170 -11.32 -2.77 16.62
CA ALA A 170 -12.69 -2.34 16.32
C ALA A 170 -13.19 -2.87 14.96
N MET A 171 -12.31 -2.81 13.94
CA MET A 171 -12.63 -3.33 12.61
C MET A 171 -12.85 -4.84 12.58
N LEU A 172 -12.03 -5.62 13.28
CA LEU A 172 -12.22 -7.07 13.38
C LEU A 172 -13.54 -7.43 14.08
N ILE A 173 -13.88 -6.72 15.15
CA ILE A 173 -15.15 -6.92 15.87
C ILE A 173 -16.33 -6.58 14.94
N LEU A 174 -16.31 -5.42 14.28
CA LEU A 174 -17.38 -5.05 13.33
C LEU A 174 -17.54 -6.10 12.24
N SER A 175 -16.43 -6.57 11.65
CA SER A 175 -16.50 -7.58 10.60
C SER A 175 -17.14 -8.88 11.07
N PHE A 176 -16.77 -9.34 12.25
CA PHE A 176 -17.41 -10.53 12.83
C PHE A 176 -18.92 -10.31 13.02
N MET A 177 -19.33 -9.15 13.53
CA MET A 177 -20.76 -8.82 13.68
C MET A 177 -21.49 -8.79 12.33
N VAL A 178 -20.86 -8.21 11.30
CA VAL A 178 -21.46 -8.14 9.95
C VAL A 178 -21.56 -9.54 9.34
N PHE A 179 -20.49 -10.32 9.36
CA PHE A 179 -20.53 -11.70 8.86
C PHE A 179 -21.60 -12.52 9.60
N TYR A 180 -21.60 -12.49 10.93
CA TYR A 180 -22.59 -13.21 11.72
C TYR A 180 -24.01 -12.86 11.29
N LYS A 181 -24.32 -11.56 11.19
CA LYS A 181 -25.65 -11.11 10.77
C LYS A 181 -25.98 -11.51 9.34
N LEU A 182 -25.10 -11.32 8.36
CA LEU A 182 -25.34 -11.66 6.97
C LEU A 182 -25.61 -13.16 6.79
N PHE A 183 -24.76 -14.00 7.34
CA PHE A 183 -24.85 -15.46 7.18
C PHE A 183 -25.93 -16.12 8.07
N THR A 184 -26.53 -15.39 9.02
CA THR A 184 -27.68 -15.88 9.81
C THR A 184 -29.00 -15.29 9.35
N ALA A 185 -29.01 -14.11 8.73
CA ALA A 185 -30.23 -13.44 8.31
C ALA A 185 -30.66 -13.77 6.86
N TYR A 186 -29.70 -14.16 6.02
CA TYR A 186 -29.93 -14.39 4.59
C TYR A 186 -29.55 -15.81 4.17
N ASP A 187 -30.20 -16.30 3.12
CA ASP A 187 -29.91 -17.62 2.56
C ASP A 187 -28.56 -17.58 1.79
N VAL A 188 -27.62 -18.38 2.23
CA VAL A 188 -26.31 -18.53 1.58
C VAL A 188 -26.44 -19.09 0.15
N HIS A 189 -27.46 -19.86 -0.15
CA HIS A 189 -27.74 -20.37 -1.50
C HIS A 189 -27.98 -19.21 -2.49
N ALA A 190 -28.68 -18.16 -2.06
CA ALA A 190 -28.90 -16.98 -2.91
C ALA A 190 -27.55 -16.29 -3.30
N LEU A 191 -26.57 -16.29 -2.39
CA LEU A 191 -25.25 -15.78 -2.66
C LEU A 191 -24.44 -16.66 -3.62
N ILE A 192 -24.54 -17.99 -3.45
CA ILE A 192 -23.83 -18.98 -4.31
C ILE A 192 -24.43 -19.01 -5.72
N GLN A 193 -25.75 -18.81 -5.83
CA GLN A 193 -26.51 -18.84 -7.09
C GLN A 193 -26.70 -17.45 -7.70
N LEU A 194 -25.96 -16.44 -7.22
CA LEU A 194 -26.03 -15.08 -7.76
C LEU A 194 -25.83 -15.09 -9.28
N GLN A 195 -26.76 -14.44 -10.00
CA GLN A 195 -26.67 -14.32 -11.45
C GLN A 195 -25.42 -13.51 -11.82
N LEU A 196 -24.57 -14.10 -12.64
CA LEU A 196 -23.37 -13.43 -13.11
C LEU A 196 -23.71 -12.35 -14.16
N SER A 197 -22.82 -11.37 -14.29
CA SER A 197 -22.89 -10.35 -15.33
C SER A 197 -22.89 -11.00 -16.72
N GLU A 198 -23.76 -10.56 -17.61
CA GLU A 198 -23.78 -11.02 -19.01
C GLU A 198 -22.52 -10.59 -19.77
N ASN A 199 -21.94 -9.46 -19.39
CA ASN A 199 -20.72 -8.90 -19.98
C ASN A 199 -19.72 -8.57 -18.84
N PRO A 200 -19.03 -9.56 -18.27
CA PRO A 200 -18.13 -9.34 -17.16
C PRO A 200 -16.90 -8.54 -17.62
N GLU A 201 -16.62 -7.44 -16.94
CA GLU A 201 -15.38 -6.67 -17.14
C GLU A 201 -14.22 -7.31 -16.37
N THR A 202 -14.52 -7.99 -15.25
CA THR A 202 -13.55 -8.61 -14.34
C THR A 202 -13.60 -10.13 -14.45
N THR A 203 -12.64 -10.73 -15.15
CA THR A 203 -12.47 -12.20 -15.16
C THR A 203 -11.79 -12.70 -13.88
N PHE A 204 -11.82 -14.02 -13.62
CA PHE A 204 -11.09 -14.64 -12.50
C PHE A 204 -9.62 -14.21 -12.43
N ILE A 205 -8.95 -14.16 -13.58
CA ILE A 205 -7.53 -13.78 -13.66
C ILE A 205 -7.32 -12.28 -13.39
N ILE A 206 -8.19 -11.42 -13.92
CA ILE A 206 -8.14 -9.98 -13.64
C ILE A 206 -8.40 -9.73 -12.16
N ALA A 207 -9.40 -10.39 -11.57
CA ALA A 207 -9.68 -10.32 -10.14
C ALA A 207 -8.47 -10.75 -9.29
N PHE A 208 -7.82 -11.85 -9.67
CA PHE A 208 -6.60 -12.34 -9.03
C PHE A 208 -5.46 -11.33 -9.15
N ASP A 209 -5.27 -10.73 -10.33
CA ASP A 209 -4.26 -9.69 -10.58
C ASP A 209 -4.52 -8.43 -9.74
N ILE A 210 -5.78 -8.00 -9.61
CA ILE A 210 -6.19 -6.87 -8.76
C ILE A 210 -5.85 -7.12 -7.28
N VAL A 211 -6.16 -8.31 -6.74
CA VAL A 211 -5.87 -8.65 -5.35
C VAL A 211 -4.36 -8.67 -5.09
N ILE A 212 -3.56 -9.24 -5.99
CA ILE A 212 -2.10 -9.22 -5.90
C ILE A 212 -1.55 -7.80 -6.08
N ALA A 213 -2.07 -7.03 -7.04
CA ALA A 213 -1.66 -5.64 -7.27
C ALA A 213 -1.89 -4.78 -6.04
N THR A 214 -3.02 -4.97 -5.36
CA THR A 214 -3.31 -4.30 -4.08
C THR A 214 -2.25 -4.64 -3.01
N ALA A 215 -1.85 -5.93 -2.93
CA ALA A 215 -0.77 -6.34 -2.04
C ALA A 215 0.55 -5.64 -2.41
N PHE A 216 0.92 -5.65 -3.68
CA PHE A 216 2.19 -5.08 -4.14
C PHE A 216 2.28 -3.57 -3.94
N SER A 217 1.16 -2.85 -3.93
CA SER A 217 1.15 -1.41 -3.64
C SER A 217 1.72 -1.08 -2.25
N TRP A 218 1.55 -1.98 -1.27
CA TRP A 218 2.07 -1.82 0.08
C TRP A 218 3.59 -2.00 0.20
N MET A 219 4.26 -2.62 -0.79
CA MET A 219 5.73 -2.70 -0.79
C MET A 219 6.38 -1.32 -0.75
N SER A 220 5.71 -0.32 -1.27
CA SER A 220 6.17 1.07 -1.33
C SER A 220 6.35 1.74 0.04
N SER A 221 5.74 1.20 1.08
CA SER A 221 5.73 1.79 2.44
C SER A 221 6.09 0.80 3.55
N VAL A 222 6.24 -0.50 3.23
CA VAL A 222 6.41 -1.53 4.27
C VAL A 222 7.61 -1.31 5.18
N CYS A 223 8.74 -0.85 4.66
CA CYS A 223 9.93 -0.63 5.47
C CYS A 223 9.79 0.58 6.39
N ASP A 224 8.93 1.55 6.04
CA ASP A 224 8.69 2.75 6.86
C ASP A 224 8.16 2.38 8.25
N TYR A 225 7.44 1.27 8.35
CA TYR A 225 6.90 0.73 9.60
C TYR A 225 7.79 -0.38 10.17
N ASN A 226 8.22 -1.33 9.32
CA ASN A 226 8.98 -2.49 9.75
C ASN A 226 10.39 -2.16 10.25
N ARG A 227 10.98 -1.00 9.87
CA ARG A 227 12.27 -0.54 10.40
C ARG A 227 12.28 -0.41 11.93
N SER A 228 11.10 -0.25 12.54
CA SER A 228 10.92 -0.15 13.98
C SER A 228 10.73 -1.50 14.67
N ALA A 229 10.70 -2.61 13.93
CA ALA A 229 10.49 -3.95 14.48
C ALA A 229 11.74 -4.46 15.19
N LYS A 230 11.55 -5.12 16.35
CA LYS A 230 12.63 -5.65 17.20
C LYS A 230 13.32 -6.89 16.62
N SER A 231 12.67 -7.63 15.72
CA SER A 231 13.15 -8.90 15.17
C SER A 231 12.88 -8.98 13.68
N GLU A 232 13.89 -9.36 12.89
CA GLU A 232 13.76 -9.53 11.44
C GLU A 232 12.74 -10.59 11.07
N THR A 233 12.89 -11.79 11.63
CA THR A 233 12.00 -12.92 11.35
C THR A 233 10.62 -12.69 11.95
N GLY A 234 10.58 -12.19 13.19
CA GLY A 234 9.31 -11.84 13.84
C GLY A 234 8.55 -10.76 13.10
N GLY A 235 9.23 -9.71 12.64
CA GLY A 235 8.62 -8.64 11.84
C GLY A 235 8.12 -9.15 10.48
N MET A 236 8.90 -9.99 9.79
CA MET A 236 8.51 -10.59 8.51
C MET A 236 7.24 -11.46 8.65
N ILE A 237 7.22 -12.36 9.64
CA ILE A 237 6.06 -13.25 9.86
C ILE A 237 4.83 -12.45 10.29
N ALA A 238 5.01 -11.47 11.18
CA ALA A 238 3.93 -10.61 11.64
C ALA A 238 3.32 -9.79 10.48
N THR A 239 4.16 -9.28 9.57
CA THR A 239 3.71 -8.60 8.36
C THR A 239 2.90 -9.53 7.46
N TYR A 240 3.42 -10.74 7.18
CA TYR A 240 2.74 -11.71 6.35
C TYR A 240 1.37 -12.09 6.92
N LEU A 241 1.34 -12.54 8.18
CA LEU A 241 0.10 -12.99 8.83
C LEU A 241 -0.91 -11.86 9.02
N GLY A 242 -0.45 -10.66 9.41
CA GLY A 242 -1.32 -9.49 9.59
C GLY A 242 -1.94 -9.04 8.28
N TYR A 243 -1.14 -8.96 7.21
CA TYR A 243 -1.64 -8.61 5.88
C TYR A 243 -2.63 -9.65 5.34
N VAL A 244 -2.28 -10.95 5.36
CA VAL A 244 -3.13 -12.02 4.82
C VAL A 244 -4.46 -12.07 5.57
N LEU A 245 -4.45 -12.03 6.91
CA LEU A 245 -5.67 -12.05 7.70
C LEU A 245 -6.57 -10.85 7.37
N ALA A 246 -5.99 -9.65 7.37
CA ALA A 246 -6.76 -8.44 7.07
C ALA A 246 -7.34 -8.44 5.66
N SER A 247 -6.57 -8.87 4.67
CA SER A 247 -7.01 -8.98 3.28
C SER A 247 -8.18 -9.96 3.14
N MET A 248 -8.03 -11.18 3.69
CA MET A 248 -9.10 -12.19 3.63
C MET A 248 -10.39 -11.69 4.26
N VAL A 249 -10.27 -11.04 5.43
CA VAL A 249 -11.46 -10.53 6.14
C VAL A 249 -12.06 -9.33 5.41
N ALA A 250 -11.25 -8.37 4.98
CA ALA A 250 -11.77 -7.14 4.37
C ALA A 250 -12.33 -7.36 2.95
N PHE A 251 -11.60 -8.06 2.07
CA PHE A 251 -12.12 -8.43 0.75
C PHE A 251 -13.33 -9.36 0.87
N GLY A 252 -13.26 -10.37 1.78
CA GLY A 252 -14.36 -11.30 2.03
C GLY A 252 -15.61 -10.61 2.56
N LEU A 253 -15.44 -9.61 3.45
CA LEU A 253 -16.53 -8.76 3.91
C LEU A 253 -17.18 -8.00 2.76
N GLY A 254 -16.36 -7.40 1.90
CA GLY A 254 -16.82 -6.73 0.70
C GLY A 254 -17.60 -7.65 -0.22
N ALA A 255 -17.04 -8.81 -0.56
CA ALA A 255 -17.72 -9.81 -1.40
C ALA A 255 -19.05 -10.28 -0.80
N ALA A 256 -19.10 -10.52 0.53
CA ALA A 256 -20.33 -10.93 1.20
C ALA A 256 -21.37 -9.81 1.19
N VAL A 257 -21.00 -8.59 1.60
CA VAL A 257 -21.92 -7.44 1.63
C VAL A 257 -22.42 -7.12 0.23
N GLY A 258 -21.53 -7.03 -0.76
CA GLY A 258 -21.89 -6.76 -2.15
C GLY A 258 -22.77 -7.86 -2.74
N GLY A 259 -22.40 -9.13 -2.54
CA GLY A 259 -23.14 -10.26 -3.06
C GLY A 259 -24.55 -10.39 -2.47
N PHE A 260 -24.72 -10.28 -1.15
CA PHE A 260 -26.06 -10.30 -0.53
C PHE A 260 -26.89 -9.08 -0.95
N SER A 261 -26.27 -7.90 -1.10
CA SER A 261 -26.99 -6.71 -1.59
C SER A 261 -27.52 -6.90 -3.01
N LEU A 262 -26.69 -7.46 -3.90
CA LEU A 262 -27.10 -7.81 -5.28
C LEU A 262 -28.21 -8.90 -5.29
N ALA A 263 -28.08 -9.93 -4.45
CA ALA A 263 -29.11 -10.97 -4.31
C ALA A 263 -30.46 -10.42 -3.82
N LEU A 264 -30.45 -9.30 -3.10
CA LEU A 264 -31.65 -8.57 -2.67
C LEU A 264 -32.14 -7.54 -3.69
N GLY A 265 -31.52 -7.46 -4.88
CA GLY A 265 -31.91 -6.54 -5.95
C GLY A 265 -31.44 -5.09 -5.74
N MET A 266 -30.45 -4.88 -4.87
CA MET A 266 -29.86 -3.54 -4.69
C MET A 266 -28.88 -3.23 -5.84
N GLU A 267 -28.82 -1.96 -6.24
CA GLU A 267 -27.85 -1.51 -7.23
C GLU A 267 -26.41 -1.53 -6.67
N GLN A 268 -25.44 -1.76 -7.55
CA GLN A 268 -24.04 -1.70 -7.23
C GLN A 268 -23.63 -0.25 -6.87
N THR A 269 -22.87 -0.07 -5.82
CA THR A 269 -22.41 1.25 -5.35
C THR A 269 -20.94 1.21 -4.98
N TYR A 270 -20.27 2.39 -5.06
CA TYR A 270 -18.91 2.60 -4.58
C TYR A 270 -18.85 2.99 -3.09
N ASP A 271 -19.98 3.03 -2.39
CA ASP A 271 -20.03 3.36 -0.96
C ASP A 271 -20.40 2.14 -0.12
N PRO A 272 -19.44 1.45 0.50
CA PRO A 272 -19.71 0.30 1.37
C PRO A 272 -20.59 0.64 2.58
N VAL A 273 -20.56 1.90 3.05
CA VAL A 273 -21.37 2.31 4.22
C VAL A 273 -22.86 2.26 3.90
N VAL A 274 -23.26 2.63 2.68
CA VAL A 274 -24.65 2.56 2.22
C VAL A 274 -25.14 1.12 2.26
N LEU A 275 -24.38 0.16 1.74
CA LEU A 275 -24.75 -1.26 1.78
C LEU A 275 -24.76 -1.82 3.21
N LEU A 276 -23.77 -1.47 4.03
CA LEU A 276 -23.74 -1.87 5.44
C LEU A 276 -24.93 -1.28 6.20
N ALA A 277 -25.37 -0.08 5.86
CA ALA A 277 -26.54 0.56 6.45
C ALA A 277 -27.83 -0.18 6.07
N ALA A 278 -27.97 -0.62 4.83
CA ALA A 278 -29.11 -1.42 4.37
C ALA A 278 -29.22 -2.75 5.14
N HIS A 279 -28.08 -3.31 5.58
CA HIS A 279 -28.03 -4.49 6.44
C HIS A 279 -28.14 -4.17 7.95
N GLY A 280 -28.44 -2.91 8.31
CA GLY A 280 -28.71 -2.47 9.69
C GLY A 280 -27.47 -2.12 10.53
N PHE A 281 -26.33 -1.86 9.88
CA PHE A 281 -25.08 -1.43 10.57
C PHE A 281 -24.83 0.08 10.49
N GLY A 282 -25.55 0.83 9.70
CA GLY A 282 -25.55 2.28 9.47
C GLY A 282 -24.51 3.10 10.26
N LEU A 283 -24.93 3.69 11.35
CA LEU A 283 -24.06 4.59 12.14
C LEU A 283 -22.80 3.90 12.67
N ILE A 284 -22.89 2.65 13.14
CA ILE A 284 -21.74 1.92 13.68
C ILE A 284 -20.70 1.69 12.57
N ALA A 285 -21.18 1.24 11.41
CA ALA A 285 -20.31 1.04 10.24
C ALA A 285 -19.64 2.36 9.81
N ALA A 286 -20.39 3.45 9.73
CA ALA A 286 -19.87 4.76 9.35
C ALA A 286 -18.75 5.22 10.30
N ILE A 287 -18.93 5.10 11.59
CA ILE A 287 -17.91 5.48 12.58
C ILE A 287 -16.67 4.62 12.46
N VAL A 288 -16.81 3.29 12.40
CA VAL A 288 -15.66 2.38 12.36
C VAL A 288 -14.93 2.49 11.02
N VAL A 289 -15.65 2.62 9.91
CA VAL A 289 -15.07 2.87 8.58
C VAL A 289 -14.34 4.20 8.56
N PHE A 290 -14.93 5.28 9.06
CA PHE A 290 -14.28 6.57 9.19
C PHE A 290 -12.94 6.48 9.92
N LEU A 291 -12.92 5.85 11.11
CA LEU A 291 -11.70 5.68 11.90
C LEU A 291 -10.64 4.86 11.17
N SER A 292 -11.05 3.78 10.50
CA SER A 292 -10.15 2.94 9.69
C SER A 292 -9.49 3.72 8.57
N VAL A 293 -10.28 4.49 7.81
CA VAL A 293 -9.77 5.27 6.69
C VAL A 293 -8.84 6.38 7.17
N VAL A 294 -9.21 7.10 8.24
CA VAL A 294 -8.35 8.14 8.83
C VAL A 294 -6.99 7.56 9.23
N SER A 295 -7.00 6.39 9.84
CA SER A 295 -5.79 5.69 10.26
C SER A 295 -4.89 5.30 9.09
N THR A 296 -5.45 4.65 8.06
CA THR A 296 -4.70 4.22 6.87
C THR A 296 -4.25 5.41 6.03
N ASN A 297 -5.06 6.45 5.94
CA ASN A 297 -4.67 7.70 5.27
C ASN A 297 -3.50 8.39 5.99
N ALA A 298 -3.46 8.38 7.32
CA ALA A 298 -2.29 8.88 8.06
C ALA A 298 -1.03 8.07 7.75
N MET A 299 -1.14 6.75 7.55
CA MET A 299 -0.03 5.92 7.07
C MET A 299 0.41 6.34 5.66
N ALA A 300 -0.51 6.48 4.73
CA ALA A 300 -0.19 6.90 3.35
C ALA A 300 0.52 8.26 3.34
N LEU A 301 0.00 9.25 4.06
CA LEU A 301 0.61 10.58 4.17
C LEU A 301 1.99 10.54 4.86
N TYR A 302 2.17 9.70 5.87
CA TYR A 302 3.46 9.49 6.52
C TYR A 302 4.50 8.93 5.54
N SER A 303 4.17 7.88 4.78
CA SER A 303 5.07 7.28 3.81
C SER A 303 5.32 8.19 2.60
N ALA A 304 4.32 8.97 2.16
CA ALA A 304 4.52 10.03 1.17
C ALA A 304 5.55 11.05 1.64
N ASN A 305 5.45 11.46 2.91
CA ASN A 305 6.38 12.38 3.53
C ASN A 305 7.79 11.81 3.65
N MET A 306 7.96 10.56 4.08
CA MET A 306 9.25 9.87 4.13
C MET A 306 9.89 9.75 2.73
N SER A 307 9.09 9.51 1.70
CA SER A 307 9.53 9.48 0.31
C SER A 307 9.97 10.85 -0.18
N PHE A 308 9.22 11.90 0.16
CA PHE A 308 9.60 13.28 -0.13
C PHE A 308 10.93 13.66 0.54
N LEU A 309 11.15 13.24 1.79
CA LEU A 309 12.40 13.45 2.50
C LEU A 309 13.59 12.70 1.87
N ASN A 310 13.37 11.59 1.17
CA ASN A 310 14.44 10.94 0.40
C ASN A 310 14.93 11.82 -0.76
N VAL A 311 14.03 12.60 -1.37
CA VAL A 311 14.35 13.55 -2.45
C VAL A 311 14.93 14.85 -1.89
N PHE A 312 14.36 15.35 -0.78
CA PHE A 312 14.70 16.62 -0.15
C PHE A 312 15.10 16.43 1.34
N PRO A 313 16.27 15.83 1.64
CA PRO A 313 16.62 15.39 2.99
C PRO A 313 16.84 16.53 4.01
N LYS A 314 16.96 17.76 3.55
CA LYS A 314 17.13 18.95 4.42
C LYS A 314 15.81 19.56 4.91
N THR A 315 14.66 19.05 4.45
CA THR A 315 13.34 19.56 4.85
C THR A 315 12.92 18.98 6.19
N SER A 316 12.03 19.69 6.88
CA SER A 316 11.51 19.27 8.18
C SER A 316 10.30 18.36 7.99
N PHE A 317 10.27 17.20 8.66
CA PHE A 317 9.18 16.21 8.57
C PHE A 317 7.79 16.81 8.77
N TRP A 318 7.57 17.54 9.88
CA TRP A 318 6.25 18.10 10.19
C TRP A 318 5.79 19.19 9.21
N LYS A 319 6.75 20.01 8.67
CA LYS A 319 6.41 21.04 7.68
C LYS A 319 5.96 20.43 6.35
N THR A 320 6.68 19.41 5.88
CA THR A 320 6.33 18.71 4.65
C THR A 320 5.02 17.92 4.81
N ALA A 321 4.75 17.34 5.97
CA ALA A 321 3.47 16.69 6.26
C ALA A 321 2.28 17.67 6.12
N ILE A 322 2.42 18.92 6.59
CA ILE A 322 1.40 19.95 6.41
C ILE A 322 1.24 20.33 4.94
N VAL A 323 2.33 20.55 4.21
CA VAL A 323 2.28 20.92 2.78
C VAL A 323 1.62 19.82 1.96
N LEU A 324 2.05 18.56 2.15
CA LEU A 324 1.42 17.42 1.47
C LEU A 324 -0.05 17.25 1.88
N GLY A 325 -0.38 17.50 3.16
CA GLY A 325 -1.76 17.49 3.65
C GLY A 325 -2.65 18.52 2.96
N ILE A 326 -2.17 19.74 2.70
CA ILE A 326 -2.90 20.77 1.95
C ILE A 326 -3.12 20.32 0.50
N ILE A 327 -2.10 19.75 -0.14
CA ILE A 327 -2.21 19.22 -1.51
C ILE A 327 -3.24 18.09 -1.56
N THR A 328 -3.29 17.22 -0.53
CA THR A 328 -4.26 16.12 -0.49
C THR A 328 -5.70 16.59 -0.33
N VAL A 329 -5.97 17.69 0.37
CA VAL A 329 -7.31 18.28 0.42
C VAL A 329 -7.81 18.65 -0.98
N SER A 330 -6.99 19.34 -1.77
CA SER A 330 -7.41 19.83 -3.09
C SER A 330 -7.77 18.68 -4.05
N GLY A 331 -7.01 17.57 -4.02
CA GLY A 331 -7.32 16.41 -4.84
C GLY A 331 -8.55 15.63 -4.36
N ALA A 332 -8.75 15.53 -3.04
CA ALA A 332 -9.93 14.85 -2.48
C ALA A 332 -11.25 15.49 -2.89
N LEU A 333 -11.26 16.79 -3.23
CA LEU A 333 -12.44 17.50 -3.73
C LEU A 333 -12.80 17.15 -5.19
N LEU A 334 -12.04 16.27 -5.87
CA LEU A 334 -12.42 15.70 -7.19
C LEU A 334 -13.57 14.67 -7.08
N LYS A 335 -13.85 14.17 -5.87
CA LYS A 335 -15.01 13.32 -5.53
C LYS A 335 -15.15 12.05 -6.39
N GLU A 336 -16.35 11.90 -6.99
CA GLU A 336 -16.73 10.68 -7.75
C GLU A 336 -15.74 10.35 -8.89
N ARG A 337 -15.07 11.34 -9.48
CA ARG A 337 -14.05 11.09 -10.52
C ARG A 337 -12.90 10.23 -10.04
N LEU A 338 -12.62 10.23 -8.73
CA LEU A 338 -11.61 9.34 -8.15
C LEU A 338 -12.10 7.90 -8.08
N MET A 339 -13.41 7.71 -7.88
CA MET A 339 -14.02 6.37 -7.74
C MET A 339 -14.19 5.68 -9.09
N THR A 340 -14.63 6.41 -10.13
CA THR A 340 -14.81 5.85 -11.48
C THR A 340 -13.52 5.30 -12.09
N HIS A 341 -12.34 5.84 -11.70
CA HIS A 341 -11.04 5.38 -12.19
C HIS A 341 -10.25 4.61 -11.13
N PHE A 342 -10.91 4.05 -10.12
CA PHE A 342 -10.25 3.41 -8.99
C PHE A 342 -9.41 2.19 -9.42
N PHE A 343 -9.98 1.28 -10.20
CA PHE A 343 -9.24 0.09 -10.67
C PHE A 343 -8.12 0.44 -11.64
N ASP A 344 -8.35 1.39 -12.54
CA ASP A 344 -7.30 1.90 -13.44
C ASP A 344 -6.12 2.45 -12.63
N PHE A 345 -6.41 3.20 -11.56
CA PHE A 345 -5.39 3.73 -10.66
C PHE A 345 -4.61 2.62 -9.96
N VAL A 346 -5.29 1.58 -9.45
CA VAL A 346 -4.64 0.43 -8.79
C VAL A 346 -3.73 -0.32 -9.78
N LEU A 347 -4.21 -0.61 -10.98
CA LEU A 347 -3.42 -1.30 -12.00
C LEU A 347 -2.24 -0.45 -12.49
N PHE A 348 -2.45 0.85 -12.68
CA PHE A 348 -1.38 1.78 -13.06
C PHE A 348 -0.26 1.83 -12.00
N ILE A 349 -0.61 1.89 -10.72
CA ILE A 349 0.35 1.83 -9.63
C ILE A 349 1.15 0.55 -9.70
N ALA A 350 0.48 -0.59 -9.90
CA ALA A 350 1.13 -1.88 -9.99
C ALA A 350 2.19 -1.90 -11.10
N THR A 351 1.90 -1.34 -12.28
CA THR A 351 2.86 -1.29 -13.40
C THR A 351 4.13 -0.51 -13.07
N LEU A 352 4.06 0.49 -12.19
CA LEU A 352 5.20 1.29 -11.78
C LEU A 352 5.95 0.68 -10.58
N TYR A 353 5.22 0.17 -9.57
CA TYR A 353 5.83 -0.32 -8.34
C TYR A 353 6.43 -1.70 -8.46
N ILE A 354 5.78 -2.61 -9.19
CA ILE A 354 6.23 -3.99 -9.30
C ILE A 354 7.68 -4.08 -9.78
N PRO A 355 8.07 -3.40 -10.89
CA PRO A 355 9.46 -3.43 -11.32
C PRO A 355 10.44 -2.87 -10.29
N ILE A 356 10.09 -1.76 -9.59
CA ILE A 356 10.97 -1.16 -8.59
C ILE A 356 11.28 -2.18 -7.48
N PHE A 357 10.23 -2.77 -6.88
CA PHE A 357 10.42 -3.63 -5.72
C PHE A 357 10.94 -5.03 -6.08
N ALA A 358 10.62 -5.54 -7.27
CA ALA A 358 11.24 -6.74 -7.79
C ALA A 358 12.77 -6.56 -7.94
N ILE A 359 13.21 -5.41 -8.47
CA ILE A 359 14.64 -5.06 -8.59
C ILE A 359 15.29 -4.94 -7.20
N VAL A 360 14.66 -4.23 -6.26
CA VAL A 360 15.20 -4.08 -4.89
C VAL A 360 15.32 -5.42 -4.18
N LEU A 361 14.31 -6.28 -4.27
CA LEU A 361 14.35 -7.62 -3.68
C LEU A 361 15.41 -8.49 -4.35
N ALA A 362 15.51 -8.47 -5.67
CA ALA A 362 16.53 -9.21 -6.41
C ALA A 362 17.95 -8.71 -6.07
N ASP A 363 18.13 -7.39 -5.93
CA ASP A 363 19.42 -6.83 -5.51
C ASP A 363 19.78 -7.29 -4.09
N TYR A 364 18.87 -7.14 -3.13
CA TYR A 364 19.13 -7.51 -1.74
C TYR A 364 19.38 -9.01 -1.57
N TYR A 365 18.46 -9.86 -2.06
CA TYR A 365 18.51 -11.30 -1.79
C TYR A 365 19.49 -12.07 -2.68
N ILE A 366 19.62 -11.68 -3.96
CA ILE A 366 20.40 -12.42 -4.96
C ILE A 366 21.76 -11.77 -5.20
N VAL A 367 21.80 -10.48 -5.56
CA VAL A 367 23.05 -9.83 -5.97
C VAL A 367 23.92 -9.49 -4.77
N LYS A 368 23.37 -8.85 -3.73
CA LYS A 368 24.07 -8.43 -2.51
C LYS A 368 24.01 -9.45 -1.38
N LYS A 369 23.33 -10.59 -1.56
CA LYS A 369 23.26 -11.71 -0.59
C LYS A 369 22.90 -11.26 0.84
N ARG A 370 21.91 -10.38 0.96
CA ARG A 370 21.40 -9.76 2.20
C ARG A 370 22.42 -8.89 2.94
N ARG A 371 23.39 -8.31 2.24
CA ARG A 371 24.43 -7.46 2.81
C ARG A 371 24.26 -6.02 2.30
N TYR A 372 23.34 -5.30 2.91
CA TYR A 372 23.22 -3.86 2.74
C TYR A 372 23.93 -3.13 3.89
N ASP A 373 24.75 -2.17 3.57
CA ASP A 373 25.31 -1.23 4.55
C ASP A 373 24.36 -0.05 4.72
N ALA A 374 23.64 -0.04 5.85
CA ALA A 374 22.60 0.94 6.10
C ALA A 374 23.14 2.37 6.25
N GLU A 375 24.31 2.53 6.87
CA GLU A 375 24.95 3.84 7.04
C GLU A 375 25.38 4.39 5.69
N ASP A 376 25.99 3.55 4.85
CA ASP A 376 26.45 3.95 3.52
C ASP A 376 25.27 4.28 2.57
N ILE A 377 24.14 3.56 2.67
CA ILE A 377 22.90 3.88 1.93
C ILE A 377 22.37 5.27 2.33
N ALA A 378 22.48 5.64 3.60
CA ALA A 378 21.99 6.92 4.11
C ALA A 378 22.90 8.11 3.76
N LEU A 379 24.14 7.87 3.31
CA LEU A 379 25.09 8.94 2.92
C LEU A 379 24.63 9.67 1.65
N ASP A 380 24.88 10.98 1.60
CA ASP A 380 24.61 11.79 0.42
C ASP A 380 25.80 11.81 -0.55
N ASN A 381 25.60 11.26 -1.76
CA ASN A 381 26.56 11.28 -2.88
C ASN A 381 27.97 10.74 -2.59
N LYS A 382 28.12 9.86 -1.59
CA LYS A 382 29.38 9.21 -1.20
C LYS A 382 29.15 7.71 -1.01
N GLY A 383 30.22 6.94 -0.95
CA GLY A 383 30.20 5.52 -0.59
C GLY A 383 29.89 4.55 -1.72
N LEU A 384 29.59 3.29 -1.34
CA LEU A 384 29.44 2.12 -2.22
C LEU A 384 28.26 2.24 -3.22
N TYR A 385 27.19 2.94 -2.83
CA TYR A 385 25.97 3.05 -3.63
C TYR A 385 25.92 4.29 -4.53
N ARG A 386 27.08 4.95 -4.72
CA ARG A 386 27.19 6.07 -5.65
C ARG A 386 27.07 5.65 -7.10
N TYR A 387 27.52 4.43 -7.45
CA TYR A 387 27.56 3.90 -8.82
C TYR A 387 28.07 4.92 -9.85
N VAL A 388 27.52 4.94 -11.07
CA VAL A 388 27.93 5.87 -12.13
C VAL A 388 27.21 7.20 -11.94
N LYS A 389 27.92 8.22 -11.43
CA LYS A 389 27.37 9.58 -11.17
C LYS A 389 26.11 9.59 -10.27
N GLY A 390 25.96 8.60 -9.40
CA GLY A 390 24.82 8.47 -8.48
C GLY A 390 23.69 7.57 -8.97
N VAL A 391 23.84 6.95 -10.14
CA VAL A 391 22.81 6.10 -10.77
C VAL A 391 23.39 4.71 -11.04
N HIS A 392 22.61 3.65 -10.80
CA HIS A 392 22.96 2.28 -11.17
C HIS A 392 22.34 1.94 -12.55
N PRO A 393 23.15 1.91 -13.64
CA PRO A 393 22.60 1.78 -14.99
C PRO A 393 21.81 0.50 -15.21
N ALA A 394 22.27 -0.65 -14.66
CA ALA A 394 21.58 -1.92 -14.79
C ALA A 394 20.16 -1.88 -14.20
N ALA A 395 19.97 -1.23 -13.06
CA ALA A 395 18.66 -1.10 -12.42
C ALA A 395 17.73 -0.21 -13.25
N TYR A 396 18.23 0.90 -13.81
CA TYR A 396 17.43 1.78 -14.64
C TYR A 396 16.98 1.12 -15.95
N VAL A 397 17.89 0.44 -16.65
CA VAL A 397 17.55 -0.29 -17.89
C VAL A 397 16.54 -1.38 -17.57
N ALA A 398 16.77 -2.16 -16.51
CA ALA A 398 15.80 -3.18 -16.07
C ALA A 398 14.44 -2.55 -15.75
N TYR A 399 14.41 -1.44 -15.04
CA TYR A 399 13.17 -0.75 -14.67
C TYR A 399 12.39 -0.28 -15.89
N VAL A 400 13.04 0.44 -16.81
CA VAL A 400 12.37 0.99 -18.00
C VAL A 400 11.78 -0.12 -18.88
N LEU A 401 12.57 -1.17 -19.12
CA LEU A 401 12.10 -2.31 -19.93
C LEU A 401 10.96 -3.07 -19.26
N SER A 402 11.05 -3.26 -17.94
CA SER A 402 10.01 -3.94 -17.17
C SER A 402 8.74 -3.11 -17.00
N ALA A 403 8.85 -1.79 -16.83
CA ALA A 403 7.69 -0.91 -16.79
C ALA A 403 6.98 -0.85 -18.16
N ALA A 404 7.74 -0.79 -19.25
CA ALA A 404 7.18 -0.88 -20.59
C ALA A 404 6.48 -2.23 -20.85
N PHE A 405 7.09 -3.34 -20.39
CA PHE A 405 6.48 -4.67 -20.41
C PHE A 405 5.16 -4.70 -19.63
N ALA A 406 5.16 -4.17 -18.41
CA ALA A 406 3.98 -4.12 -17.56
C ALA A 406 2.86 -3.30 -18.21
N LEU A 407 3.17 -2.09 -18.69
CA LEU A 407 2.19 -1.22 -19.36
C LEU A 407 1.60 -1.89 -20.63
N TYR A 408 2.44 -2.52 -21.43
CA TYR A 408 2.00 -3.20 -22.64
C TYR A 408 1.03 -4.35 -22.33
N PHE A 409 1.40 -5.22 -21.40
CA PHE A 409 0.58 -6.39 -21.03
C PHE A 409 -0.57 -6.09 -20.06
N THR A 410 -0.64 -4.90 -19.51
CA THR A 410 -1.83 -4.47 -18.74
C THR A 410 -2.85 -3.77 -19.66
N TYR A 411 -2.41 -2.91 -20.59
CA TYR A 411 -3.34 -2.02 -21.32
C TYR A 411 -3.45 -2.28 -22.82
N VAL A 412 -2.42 -2.83 -23.46
CA VAL A 412 -2.41 -3.00 -24.93
C VAL A 412 -2.78 -4.42 -25.33
N SER A 413 -2.19 -5.42 -24.68
CA SER A 413 -2.43 -6.83 -24.94
C SER A 413 -2.51 -7.60 -23.63
N PRO A 414 -3.64 -7.49 -22.89
CA PRO A 414 -3.80 -8.14 -21.60
C PRO A 414 -3.53 -9.64 -21.65
N LEU A 415 -2.72 -10.13 -20.73
CA LEU A 415 -2.38 -11.54 -20.66
C LEU A 415 -3.48 -12.32 -19.93
N ALA A 416 -3.81 -13.49 -20.46
CA ALA A 416 -4.78 -14.40 -19.84
C ALA A 416 -4.36 -14.91 -18.45
N ILE A 417 -3.07 -14.77 -18.08
CA ILE A 417 -2.50 -15.18 -16.77
C ILE A 417 -2.26 -13.97 -15.85
N GLY A 418 -2.72 -12.77 -16.21
CA GLY A 418 -2.43 -11.51 -15.53
C GLY A 418 -1.01 -11.00 -15.77
N SER A 419 -0.80 -9.72 -15.54
CA SER A 419 0.49 -9.06 -15.80
C SER A 419 1.36 -8.91 -14.56
N THR A 420 0.77 -8.86 -13.37
CA THR A 420 1.43 -8.48 -12.11
C THR A 420 2.53 -9.46 -11.69
N VAL A 421 2.21 -10.74 -11.57
CA VAL A 421 3.17 -11.77 -11.14
C VAL A 421 4.27 -11.95 -12.17
N LEU A 422 3.91 -11.97 -13.45
CA LEU A 422 4.88 -12.11 -14.53
C LEU A 422 5.86 -10.94 -14.56
N THR A 423 5.37 -9.72 -14.46
CA THR A 423 6.21 -8.50 -14.38
C THR A 423 7.18 -8.55 -13.21
N PHE A 424 6.75 -9.04 -12.05
CA PHE A 424 7.62 -9.16 -10.89
C PHE A 424 8.83 -10.06 -11.18
N PHE A 425 8.60 -11.25 -11.71
CA PHE A 425 9.69 -12.17 -12.04
C PHE A 425 10.56 -11.68 -13.19
N VAL A 426 9.96 -11.18 -14.27
CA VAL A 426 10.69 -10.60 -15.41
C VAL A 426 11.62 -9.47 -14.96
N SER A 427 11.11 -8.56 -14.13
CA SER A 427 11.91 -7.43 -13.61
C SER A 427 13.09 -7.89 -12.77
N GLY A 428 12.86 -8.82 -11.85
CA GLY A 428 13.93 -9.36 -11.00
C GLY A 428 14.99 -10.11 -11.78
N ILE A 429 14.59 -10.98 -12.70
CA ILE A 429 15.52 -11.76 -13.55
C ILE A 429 16.31 -10.84 -14.47
N LEU A 430 15.65 -9.91 -15.16
CA LEU A 430 16.28 -8.95 -16.07
C LEU A 430 17.34 -8.12 -15.32
N TYR A 431 17.00 -7.63 -14.13
CA TYR A 431 17.94 -6.91 -13.30
C TYR A 431 19.18 -7.75 -12.93
N VAL A 432 18.98 -9.00 -12.45
CA VAL A 432 20.09 -9.89 -12.07
C VAL A 432 21.01 -10.16 -13.26
N VAL A 433 20.45 -10.39 -14.44
CA VAL A 433 21.23 -10.60 -15.67
C VAL A 433 22.03 -9.36 -16.03
N LEU A 434 21.38 -8.19 -16.10
CA LEU A 434 22.05 -6.94 -16.44
C LEU A 434 23.13 -6.55 -15.42
N ALA A 435 22.86 -6.73 -14.13
CA ALA A 435 23.84 -6.45 -13.07
C ALA A 435 25.09 -7.34 -13.19
N LYS A 436 24.96 -8.61 -13.57
CA LYS A 436 26.10 -9.51 -13.80
C LYS A 436 26.89 -9.12 -15.06
N VAL A 437 26.22 -8.88 -16.19
CA VAL A 437 26.86 -8.51 -17.46
C VAL A 437 27.62 -7.20 -17.32
N MET A 438 27.01 -6.17 -16.74
CA MET A 438 27.64 -4.86 -16.59
C MET A 438 28.81 -4.86 -15.57
N ARG A 439 28.77 -5.76 -14.57
CA ARG A 439 29.90 -5.97 -13.65
C ARG A 439 31.09 -6.63 -14.35
N SER A 440 30.85 -7.63 -15.21
CA SER A 440 31.90 -8.32 -15.99
C SER A 440 32.61 -7.33 -16.91
N SER A 441 31.86 -6.52 -17.66
CA SER A 441 32.44 -5.52 -18.57
C SER A 441 33.21 -4.41 -17.87
N SER A 442 32.86 -4.09 -16.61
CA SER A 442 33.63 -3.11 -15.81
C SER A 442 34.95 -3.71 -15.30
N ILE A 443 34.99 -4.99 -15.00
CA ILE A 443 36.22 -5.70 -14.57
C ILE A 443 37.16 -5.84 -15.76
N GLU A 444 36.70 -6.24 -16.93
CA GLU A 444 37.49 -6.34 -18.16
C GLU A 444 38.12 -4.99 -18.58
N LYS A 445 37.37 -3.88 -18.41
CA LYS A 445 37.95 -2.55 -18.66
C LYS A 445 39.07 -2.18 -17.70
N LEU A 446 38.90 -2.50 -16.40
CA LEU A 446 39.92 -2.22 -15.37
C LEU A 446 41.16 -3.10 -15.54
N GLU A 447 41.03 -4.31 -16.03
CA GLU A 447 42.16 -5.20 -16.35
C GLU A 447 42.87 -4.76 -17.64
N GLY A 448 42.08 -4.30 -18.66
CA GLY A 448 42.65 -3.74 -19.87
C GLY A 448 43.42 -2.42 -19.66
N GLU A 449 42.96 -1.54 -18.77
CA GLU A 449 43.66 -0.30 -18.40
C GLU A 449 44.92 -0.54 -17.55
N LYS A 450 45.04 -1.69 -16.86
CA LYS A 450 46.26 -2.07 -16.11
C LYS A 450 47.28 -2.82 -16.96
N ALA A 451 46.91 -3.24 -18.16
CA ALA A 451 47.74 -3.96 -19.11
C ALA A 451 48.37 -3.05 -20.17
N VAL A 452 48.04 -1.76 -20.17
CA VAL A 452 48.65 -0.67 -20.97
C VAL A 452 49.46 0.22 -20.04
#